data_24614d4ce41d74302ab151f3e1635313
#
_entry.id   24614d4ce41d74302ab151f3e1635313
#
_cell.length_a   1.000
_cell.length_b   1.000
_cell.length_c   1.000
_cell.angle_alpha   90.00
_cell.angle_beta   90.00
_cell.angle_gamma   90.00
#
_symmetry.space_group_name_H-M   'P 1'
#
loop_
_entity.id
_entity.type
_entity.pdbx_description
1 polymer ?
#
loop_
_entity_poly.entity_id
_entity_poly.type
_entity_poly.pdbx_seq_one_letter_code
_entity_poly.pdbx_strand_id
1 'polypeptide(L)'
;ITQFMTKGQLDSSIKDKMMIEKIQQLQEEYQQAIVPRMYIYYDRFSLKEKKEISGFPYNKIRITIDQNLTYRDDNVSLFSGKDGFPLLNEDIVIMEIKAPGRKSQWLQDILDQYGLVEQKFSKYSCAYHKSQGLDYSPRPSTESVGTTYV
;
A
#
# COMPACT_ATOMS: atom_id res chain seq x y z
N ILE A 1 9.25 -4.66 -15.36
CA ILE A 1 9.70 -4.21 -14.03
C ILE A 1 10.59 -5.28 -13.40
N THR A 2 10.17 -6.55 -13.31
CA THR A 2 10.94 -7.62 -12.66
C THR A 2 12.32 -7.83 -13.30
N GLN A 3 12.44 -7.84 -14.64
CA GLN A 3 13.72 -7.96 -15.32
C GLN A 3 14.64 -6.77 -15.06
N PHE A 4 14.09 -5.56 -14.98
CA PHE A 4 14.84 -4.37 -14.63
C PHE A 4 15.39 -4.45 -13.20
N MET A 5 14.55 -4.85 -12.25
CA MET A 5 14.93 -4.99 -10.84
C MET A 5 16.03 -6.03 -10.61
N THR A 6 16.06 -7.10 -11.43
CA THR A 6 17.05 -8.19 -11.28
C THR A 6 18.33 -8.04 -12.10
N LYS A 7 18.28 -7.32 -13.22
CA LYS A 7 19.41 -7.21 -14.16
C LYS A 7 19.96 -5.80 -14.33
N GLY A 8 19.33 -4.79 -13.71
CA GLY A 8 19.70 -3.38 -13.87
C GLY A 8 19.48 -2.83 -15.28
N GLN A 9 18.89 -3.62 -16.18
CA GLN A 9 18.64 -3.23 -17.58
C GLN A 9 17.16 -2.96 -17.78
N LEU A 10 16.84 -1.79 -18.29
CA LEU A 10 15.50 -1.42 -18.72
C LEU A 10 15.10 -2.19 -19.96
N ASP A 11 13.91 -2.79 -19.89
CA ASP A 11 13.29 -3.40 -21.08
C ASP A 11 12.91 -2.28 -22.05
N SER A 12 13.37 -2.37 -23.29
CA SER A 12 13.06 -1.41 -24.36
C SER A 12 11.55 -1.33 -24.71
N SER A 13 10.76 -2.26 -24.21
CA SER A 13 9.29 -2.26 -24.35
C SER A 13 8.57 -1.28 -23.39
N ILE A 14 9.26 -0.73 -22.38
CA ILE A 14 8.66 0.23 -21.44
C ILE A 14 8.49 1.57 -22.17
N LYS A 15 7.23 1.96 -22.41
CA LYS A 15 6.87 3.19 -23.14
C LYS A 15 6.85 4.45 -22.29
N ASP A 16 6.83 4.32 -20.97
CA ASP A 16 6.77 5.45 -20.03
C ASP A 16 8.17 5.97 -19.72
N LYS A 17 8.61 6.96 -20.51
CA LYS A 17 9.93 7.59 -20.38
C LYS A 17 10.12 8.25 -18.99
N MET A 18 9.08 8.87 -18.44
CA MET A 18 9.17 9.54 -17.15
C MET A 18 9.39 8.53 -16.00
N MET A 19 8.80 7.36 -16.10
CA MET A 19 9.03 6.28 -15.14
C MET A 19 10.47 5.76 -15.24
N ILE A 20 11.00 5.62 -16.46
CA ILE A 20 12.37 5.20 -16.71
C ILE A 20 13.36 6.16 -16.06
N GLU A 21 13.21 7.46 -16.33
CA GLU A 21 14.08 8.50 -15.77
C GLU A 21 14.07 8.52 -14.24
N LYS A 22 12.90 8.39 -13.61
CA LYS A 22 12.79 8.32 -12.16
C LYS A 22 13.47 7.10 -11.56
N ILE A 23 13.38 5.95 -12.21
CA ILE A 23 14.04 4.73 -11.74
C ILE A 23 15.57 4.85 -11.89
N GLN A 24 16.04 5.45 -12.99
CA GLN A 24 17.46 5.73 -13.19
C GLN A 24 18.00 6.70 -12.13
N GLN A 25 17.29 7.78 -11.85
CA GLN A 25 17.64 8.71 -10.77
C GLN A 25 17.76 8.01 -9.41
N LEU A 26 16.81 7.13 -9.07
CA LEU A 26 16.88 6.34 -7.84
C LEU A 26 18.13 5.45 -7.80
N GLN A 27 18.47 4.81 -8.90
CA GLN A 27 19.68 3.95 -8.94
C GLN A 27 20.97 4.77 -8.79
N GLU A 28 21.03 5.94 -9.42
CA GLU A 28 22.17 6.86 -9.30
C GLU A 28 22.29 7.41 -7.87
N GLU A 29 21.16 7.79 -7.24
CA GLU A 29 21.11 8.33 -5.89
C GLU A 29 21.58 7.30 -4.84
N TYR A 30 21.10 6.06 -4.94
CA TYR A 30 21.42 5.02 -3.98
C TYR A 30 22.72 4.26 -4.31
N GLN A 31 23.29 4.42 -5.51
CA GLN A 31 24.49 3.73 -6.01
C GLN A 31 24.47 2.21 -5.80
N GLN A 32 23.27 1.64 -5.70
CA GLN A 32 23.05 0.22 -5.44
C GLN A 32 21.94 -0.32 -6.35
N ALA A 33 22.03 -1.60 -6.68
CA ALA A 33 20.96 -2.28 -7.39
C ALA A 33 19.69 -2.34 -6.52
N ILE A 34 18.56 -1.89 -7.09
CA ILE A 34 17.26 -2.04 -6.45
C ILE A 34 16.78 -3.47 -6.67
N VAL A 35 16.65 -4.22 -5.59
CA VAL A 35 16.22 -5.62 -5.64
C VAL A 35 14.92 -5.83 -4.86
N PRO A 36 14.05 -6.77 -5.29
CA PRO A 36 12.89 -7.16 -4.50
C PRO A 36 13.34 -7.71 -3.14
N ARG A 37 12.82 -7.14 -2.05
CA ARG A 37 13.19 -7.55 -0.69
C ARG A 37 12.09 -8.33 0.01
N MET A 38 10.83 -7.99 -0.28
CA MET A 38 9.66 -8.58 0.37
C MET A 38 8.61 -8.88 -0.68
N TYR A 39 7.98 -10.05 -0.58
CA TYR A 39 6.71 -10.33 -1.24
C TYR A 39 5.60 -10.13 -0.22
N ILE A 40 4.56 -9.37 -0.60
CA ILE A 40 3.39 -9.13 0.24
C ILE A 40 2.15 -9.43 -0.60
N TYR A 41 1.32 -10.32 -0.09
CA TYR A 41 0.04 -10.67 -0.69
C TYR A 41 -1.10 -10.26 0.24
N TYR A 42 -2.22 -9.90 -0.34
CA TYR A 42 -3.48 -9.66 0.36
C TYR A 42 -4.64 -9.73 -0.62
N ASP A 43 -5.80 -10.10 -0.11
CA ASP A 43 -7.05 -9.99 -0.84
C ASP A 43 -7.61 -8.58 -0.64
N ARG A 44 -7.98 -7.92 -1.75
CA ARG A 44 -8.44 -6.52 -1.72
C ARG A 44 -9.85 -6.37 -2.24
N PHE A 45 -10.70 -5.76 -1.44
CA PHE A 45 -11.97 -5.21 -1.85
C PHE A 45 -11.84 -3.69 -2.05
N SER A 46 -12.37 -3.16 -3.16
CA SER A 46 -12.22 -1.74 -3.51
C SER A 46 -13.56 -1.10 -3.84
N LEU A 47 -13.84 0.00 -3.16
CA LEU A 47 -15.02 0.85 -3.37
C LEU A 47 -14.59 2.19 -3.95
N LYS A 48 -15.41 2.73 -4.85
CA LYS A 48 -15.24 4.07 -5.42
C LYS A 48 -16.55 4.84 -5.27
N GLU A 49 -16.43 6.14 -5.02
CA GLU A 49 -17.57 7.04 -4.98
C GLU A 49 -18.32 7.05 -6.32
N LYS A 50 -19.66 7.00 -6.27
CA LYS A 50 -20.51 7.15 -7.45
C LYS A 50 -20.74 8.64 -7.73
N LYS A 51 -20.65 9.04 -9.01
CA LYS A 51 -20.89 10.42 -9.46
C LYS A 51 -22.22 11.02 -9.05
N GLU A 52 -23.24 10.19 -8.88
CA GLU A 52 -24.65 10.61 -8.69
C GLU A 52 -24.98 11.05 -7.27
N ILE A 53 -24.14 10.77 -6.30
CA ILE A 53 -24.42 11.06 -4.88
C ILE A 53 -23.87 12.43 -4.45
N SER A 54 -22.91 12.97 -5.19
CA SER A 54 -22.09 14.04 -4.62
C SER A 54 -22.66 15.45 -4.80
N GLY A 55 -23.61 15.75 -5.67
CA GLY A 55 -24.09 17.14 -5.86
C GLY A 55 -23.00 18.24 -5.77
N PHE A 56 -21.78 17.86 -5.41
CA PHE A 56 -20.59 18.64 -5.21
C PHE A 56 -19.49 18.20 -6.20
N PRO A 57 -18.47 19.03 -6.44
CA PRO A 57 -17.37 18.67 -7.32
C PRO A 57 -16.78 17.33 -6.89
N TYR A 58 -16.81 16.39 -7.80
CA TYR A 58 -16.41 14.98 -7.71
C TYR A 58 -15.14 14.77 -6.88
N ASN A 59 -15.30 14.50 -5.62
CA ASN A 59 -14.23 14.08 -4.73
C ASN A 59 -14.02 12.57 -4.89
N LYS A 60 -13.10 12.18 -5.72
CA LYS A 60 -12.78 10.77 -6.06
C LYS A 60 -12.38 9.93 -4.82
N ILE A 61 -13.30 9.76 -3.88
CA ILE A 61 -13.08 8.92 -2.70
C ILE A 61 -12.92 7.47 -3.15
N ARG A 62 -11.86 6.85 -2.69
CA ARG A 62 -11.61 5.44 -2.85
C ARG A 62 -11.34 4.81 -1.49
N ILE A 63 -12.07 3.75 -1.18
CA ILE A 63 -11.88 2.96 0.02
C ILE A 63 -11.42 1.57 -0.40
N THR A 64 -10.35 1.06 0.18
CA THR A 64 -9.91 -0.31 0.00
C THR A 64 -9.88 -1.02 1.33
N ILE A 65 -10.29 -2.29 1.33
CA ILE A 65 -10.23 -3.17 2.49
C ILE A 65 -9.32 -4.34 2.09
N ASP A 66 -8.23 -4.49 2.80
CA ASP A 66 -7.24 -5.55 2.61
C ASP A 66 -7.36 -6.56 3.74
N GLN A 67 -7.44 -7.83 3.38
CA GLN A 67 -7.57 -8.95 4.32
C GLN A 67 -6.66 -10.12 3.89
N ASN A 68 -6.49 -11.11 4.75
CA ASN A 68 -5.65 -12.28 4.48
C ASN A 68 -4.22 -11.90 4.08
N LEU A 69 -3.64 -10.95 4.82
CA LEU A 69 -2.32 -10.43 4.50
C LEU A 69 -1.24 -11.46 4.84
N THR A 70 -0.40 -11.77 3.86
CA THR A 70 0.77 -12.64 4.04
C THR A 70 2.02 -11.96 3.52
N TYR A 71 3.19 -12.39 4.01
CA TYR A 71 4.49 -11.92 3.55
C TYR A 71 5.50 -13.06 3.49
N ARG A 72 6.54 -12.90 2.68
CA ARG A 72 7.77 -13.71 2.70
C ARG A 72 8.95 -12.86 2.25
N ASP A 73 10.13 -13.15 2.77
CA ASP A 73 11.41 -12.51 2.45
C ASP A 73 12.37 -13.41 1.67
N ASP A 74 12.01 -14.68 1.55
CA ASP A 74 12.59 -15.64 0.61
C ASP A 74 11.67 -15.79 -0.61
N ASN A 75 12.20 -16.28 -1.72
CA ASN A 75 11.43 -16.53 -2.95
C ASN A 75 10.41 -15.41 -3.29
N VAL A 76 10.89 -14.17 -3.32
CA VAL A 76 10.06 -12.96 -3.52
C VAL A 76 9.49 -12.80 -4.94
N SER A 77 9.59 -13.84 -5.78
CA SER A 77 9.02 -13.84 -7.12
C SER A 77 7.49 -13.76 -7.10
N LEU A 78 6.93 -12.93 -7.97
CA LEU A 78 5.47 -12.84 -8.16
C LEU A 78 4.86 -14.13 -8.75
N PHE A 79 5.68 -15.01 -9.30
CA PHE A 79 5.26 -16.28 -9.91
C PHE A 79 5.29 -17.46 -8.95
N SER A 80 5.74 -17.28 -7.71
CA SER A 80 5.90 -18.34 -6.71
C SER A 80 4.65 -18.57 -5.84
N GLY A 81 3.47 -18.21 -6.34
CA GLY A 81 2.22 -18.37 -5.61
C GLY A 81 2.00 -17.28 -4.55
N LYS A 82 0.98 -17.47 -3.72
CA LYS A 82 0.53 -16.53 -2.69
C LYS A 82 0.89 -16.92 -1.26
N ASP A 83 1.58 -18.03 -1.09
CA ASP A 83 1.94 -18.56 0.21
C ASP A 83 2.92 -17.64 0.94
N GLY A 84 2.85 -17.62 2.25
CA GLY A 84 3.70 -16.81 3.10
C GLY A 84 3.29 -16.87 4.57
N PHE A 85 4.01 -16.16 5.43
CA PHE A 85 3.68 -16.01 6.85
C PHE A 85 2.57 -14.97 7.04
N PRO A 86 1.64 -15.14 7.98
CA PRO A 86 0.62 -14.14 8.29
C PRO A 86 1.25 -12.79 8.67
N LEU A 87 0.84 -11.72 7.99
CA LEU A 87 1.30 -10.38 8.31
C LEU A 87 0.56 -9.79 9.51
N LEU A 88 -0.73 -10.07 9.62
CA LEU A 88 -1.61 -9.66 10.72
C LEU A 88 -2.42 -10.87 11.18
N ASN A 89 -3.07 -10.76 12.32
CA ASN A 89 -4.02 -11.77 12.79
C ASN A 89 -5.19 -11.86 11.80
N GLU A 90 -5.81 -13.02 11.70
CA GLU A 90 -6.87 -13.31 10.72
C GLU A 90 -8.12 -12.42 10.85
N ASP A 91 -8.38 -11.91 12.06
CA ASP A 91 -9.50 -11.02 12.39
C ASP A 91 -9.21 -9.54 12.09
N ILE A 92 -7.98 -9.21 11.69
CA ILE A 92 -7.56 -7.84 11.41
C ILE A 92 -7.60 -7.57 9.90
N VAL A 93 -8.27 -6.50 9.53
CA VAL A 93 -8.30 -5.97 8.16
C VAL A 93 -7.72 -4.56 8.13
N ILE A 94 -7.17 -4.17 6.99
CA ILE A 94 -6.69 -2.80 6.78
C ILE A 94 -7.68 -2.07 5.87
N MET A 95 -8.29 -1.02 6.38
CA MET A 95 -9.07 -0.09 5.57
C MET A 95 -8.22 1.14 5.23
N GLU A 96 -8.06 1.40 3.93
CA GLU A 96 -7.38 2.61 3.44
C GLU A 96 -8.37 3.50 2.71
N ILE A 97 -8.48 4.76 3.13
CA ILE A 97 -9.34 5.76 2.53
C ILE A 97 -8.47 6.80 1.82
N LYS A 98 -8.68 6.95 0.52
CA LYS A 98 -8.07 8.01 -0.28
C LYS A 98 -9.15 9.01 -0.68
N ALA A 99 -9.09 10.20 -0.08
CA ALA A 99 -9.96 11.31 -0.38
C ALA A 99 -9.10 12.51 -0.79
N PRO A 100 -9.22 13.03 -2.02
CA PRO A 100 -8.51 14.24 -2.41
C PRO A 100 -9.14 15.43 -1.69
N GLY A 101 -8.34 16.16 -0.93
CA GLY A 101 -8.77 17.31 -0.15
C GLY A 101 -9.40 16.92 1.20
N ARG A 102 -10.33 17.76 1.69
CA ARG A 102 -10.98 17.54 2.98
C ARG A 102 -11.98 16.38 2.89
N LYS A 103 -11.99 15.49 3.88
CA LYS A 103 -13.00 14.43 3.99
C LYS A 103 -14.41 15.04 3.99
N SER A 104 -15.33 14.42 3.26
CA SER A 104 -16.74 14.83 3.29
C SER A 104 -17.36 14.56 4.66
N GLN A 105 -18.34 15.38 5.07
CA GLN A 105 -18.97 15.26 6.39
C GLN A 105 -19.58 13.87 6.61
N TRP A 106 -20.30 13.33 5.61
CA TRP A 106 -20.90 11.99 5.72
C TRP A 106 -19.87 10.89 6.00
N LEU A 107 -18.67 10.99 5.42
CA LEU A 107 -17.60 10.03 5.66
C LEU A 107 -17.06 10.18 7.09
N GLN A 108 -16.86 11.42 7.55
CA GLN A 108 -16.42 11.68 8.92
C GLN A 108 -17.43 11.16 9.94
N ASP A 109 -18.73 11.40 9.71
CA ASP A 109 -19.80 10.92 10.60
C ASP A 109 -19.78 9.38 10.74
N ILE A 110 -19.54 8.68 9.64
CA ILE A 110 -19.41 7.21 9.66
C ILE A 110 -18.19 6.77 10.48
N LEU A 111 -17.03 7.38 10.23
CA LEU A 111 -15.81 7.03 10.96
C LEU A 111 -15.97 7.26 12.46
N ASP A 112 -16.57 8.38 12.85
CA ASP A 112 -16.85 8.74 14.24
C ASP A 112 -17.88 7.78 14.88
N GLN A 113 -18.92 7.41 14.14
CA GLN A 113 -19.96 6.48 14.59
C GLN A 113 -19.37 5.10 14.96
N TYR A 114 -18.37 4.65 14.20
CA TYR A 114 -17.71 3.36 14.46
C TYR A 114 -16.43 3.49 15.29
N GLY A 115 -16.10 4.69 15.77
CA GLY A 115 -14.91 4.94 16.60
C GLY A 115 -13.59 4.63 15.87
N LEU A 116 -13.56 4.80 14.56
CA LEU A 116 -12.39 4.49 13.76
C LEU A 116 -11.35 5.60 13.85
N VAL A 117 -10.15 5.24 14.28
CA VAL A 117 -9.03 6.17 14.46
C VAL A 117 -7.99 5.96 13.36
N GLU A 118 -7.57 7.05 12.76
CA GLU A 118 -6.54 7.04 11.72
C GLU A 118 -5.18 6.64 12.29
N GLN A 119 -4.52 5.73 11.58
CA GLN A 119 -3.19 5.24 11.95
C GLN A 119 -2.26 5.23 10.74
N LYS A 120 -0.98 5.44 10.97
CA LYS A 120 0.07 5.21 9.96
C LYS A 120 0.46 3.74 9.98
N PHE A 121 0.09 3.03 8.92
CA PHE A 121 0.45 1.63 8.73
C PHE A 121 1.15 1.42 7.39
N SER A 122 2.31 0.78 7.41
CA SER A 122 3.02 0.36 6.21
C SER A 122 3.12 -1.16 6.17
N LYS A 123 2.48 -1.79 5.22
CA LYS A 123 2.56 -3.24 4.99
C LYS A 123 4.01 -3.71 4.85
N TYR A 124 4.81 -2.96 4.09
CA TYR A 124 6.23 -3.27 3.90
C TYR A 124 7.01 -3.18 5.22
N SER A 125 6.87 -2.09 5.96
CA SER A 125 7.57 -1.94 7.24
C SER A 125 7.17 -3.00 8.24
N CYS A 126 5.86 -3.33 8.32
CA CYS A 126 5.36 -4.41 9.16
C CYS A 126 5.98 -5.76 8.78
N ALA A 127 5.97 -6.12 7.49
CA ALA A 127 6.56 -7.36 6.98
C ALA A 127 8.06 -7.43 7.26
N TYR A 128 8.78 -6.33 7.02
CA TYR A 128 10.22 -6.25 7.27
C TYR A 128 10.55 -6.43 8.76
N HIS A 129 9.85 -5.75 9.66
CA HIS A 129 10.06 -5.92 11.11
C HIS A 129 9.80 -7.36 11.53
N LYS A 130 8.69 -7.94 11.11
CA LYS A 130 8.35 -9.34 11.42
C LYS A 130 9.39 -10.32 10.87
N SER A 131 9.91 -10.10 9.68
CA SER A 131 10.97 -10.97 9.11
C SER A 131 12.27 -10.90 9.90
N GLN A 132 12.50 -9.82 10.67
CA GLN A 132 13.64 -9.67 11.56
C GLN A 132 13.33 -10.09 13.01
N GLY A 133 12.15 -10.67 13.27
CA GLY A 133 11.72 -11.02 14.63
C GLY A 133 11.43 -9.81 15.52
N LEU A 134 11.14 -8.65 14.93
CA LEU A 134 10.83 -7.41 15.63
C LEU A 134 9.34 -7.13 15.66
N ASP A 135 8.88 -6.53 16.74
CA ASP A 135 7.50 -6.04 16.85
C ASP A 135 7.27 -4.81 15.96
N TYR A 136 6.08 -4.73 15.39
CA TYR A 136 5.62 -3.57 14.65
C TYR A 136 4.27 -3.10 15.19
N SER A 137 4.21 -1.83 15.58
CA SER A 137 2.96 -1.19 15.99
C SER A 137 2.63 -0.02 15.08
N PRO A 138 1.38 0.09 14.60
CA PRO A 138 0.91 1.28 13.89
C PRO A 138 1.11 2.53 14.76
N ARG A 139 1.38 3.66 14.14
CA ARG A 139 1.55 4.94 14.84
C ARG A 139 0.32 5.82 14.61
N PRO A 140 -0.10 6.64 15.60
CA PRO A 140 -1.11 7.66 15.36
C PRO A 140 -0.71 8.56 14.18
N SER A 141 -1.67 8.88 13.31
CA SER A 141 -1.41 9.82 12.21
C SER A 141 -1.42 11.25 12.74
N THR A 142 -0.36 11.99 12.51
CA THR A 142 -0.26 13.42 12.86
C THR A 142 -0.58 14.34 11.67
N GLU A 143 -0.67 13.79 10.46
CA GLU A 143 -0.96 14.55 9.24
C GLU A 143 -1.70 13.68 8.21
N SER A 144 -2.69 14.26 7.55
CA SER A 144 -3.59 13.60 6.61
C SER A 144 -3.08 13.67 5.16
N VAL A 145 -2.21 12.77 4.77
CA VAL A 145 -1.96 12.50 3.34
C VAL A 145 -2.22 11.02 3.07
N GLY A 146 -3.51 10.67 2.95
CA GLY A 146 -3.95 9.28 2.80
C GLY A 146 -4.12 8.62 4.18
N THR A 147 -5.34 8.22 4.47
CA THR A 147 -5.74 7.71 5.78
C THR A 147 -5.81 6.19 5.74
N THR A 148 -5.11 5.53 6.66
CA THR A 148 -5.17 4.08 6.86
C THR A 148 -5.81 3.78 8.21
N TYR A 149 -6.82 2.92 8.22
CA TYR A 149 -7.44 2.38 9.42
C TYR A 149 -7.10 0.89 9.55
N VAL A 150 -6.76 0.45 10.75
CA VAL A 150 -6.37 -0.93 11.05
C VAL A 150 -7.25 -1.47 12.18
#